data_beef303b9acb88d0b8e0f683e7f7e049
#
_entry.id   beef303b9acb88d0b8e0f683e7f7e049
#
_cell.length_a   1.000
_cell.length_b   1.000
_cell.length_c   1.000
_cell.angle_alpha   90.00
_cell.angle_beta   90.00
_cell.angle_gamma   90.00
#
_symmetry.space_group_name_H-M   'P 1'
#
loop_
_entity.id
_entity.type
_entity.pdbx_description
1 polymer ?
#
loop_
_entity_poly.entity_id
_entity_poly.type
_entity_poly.pdbx_seq_one_letter_code
_entity_poly.pdbx_strand_id
1 'polypeptide(L)'
;MERFEALKETYPELYKYCHKAEQYVQDDPDASLLKAGKALEYMVKTLEKNQLEPVVWIHEKRTDCINELEQHGTIGEEFADELHQLRILCNDALDERKEEEATQEEAEKGLKLLTTLTVRFTAVMDKLSHMRKTGKVTPAPMGINRKKAAKAGKILALGGVIAAAALTVIFGSKE
;
A
#
# COMPACT_ATOMS: atom_id res chain seq x y z
N MET A 1 -5.58 13.92 -21.40
CA MET A 1 -6.29 13.46 -20.19
C MET A 1 -5.28 13.50 -19.06
N GLU A 2 -5.53 14.29 -18.04
CA GLU A 2 -4.57 14.41 -16.93
C GLU A 2 -4.46 13.07 -16.21
N ARG A 3 -3.24 12.68 -15.87
CA ARG A 3 -2.87 11.33 -15.39
C ARG A 3 -3.60 10.89 -14.12
N PHE A 4 -3.94 11.83 -13.26
CA PHE A 4 -4.55 11.58 -11.94
C PHE A 4 -5.98 12.13 -11.81
N GLU A 5 -6.61 12.58 -12.87
CA GLU A 5 -7.93 13.26 -12.83
C GLU A 5 -9.02 12.43 -12.14
N ALA A 6 -8.97 11.11 -12.29
CA ALA A 6 -9.92 10.19 -11.63
C ALA A 6 -9.90 10.27 -10.08
N LEU A 7 -8.83 10.79 -9.48
CA LEU A 7 -8.72 10.94 -8.01
C LEU A 7 -9.38 12.22 -7.50
N LYS A 8 -9.62 13.21 -8.36
CA LYS A 8 -9.97 14.57 -7.98
C LYS A 8 -11.21 14.68 -7.11
N GLU A 9 -12.24 13.93 -7.45
CA GLU A 9 -13.51 13.95 -6.70
C GLU A 9 -13.48 13.08 -5.44
N THR A 10 -12.88 11.88 -5.53
CA THR A 10 -12.93 10.90 -4.45
C THR A 10 -11.80 11.07 -3.44
N TYR A 11 -10.62 11.46 -3.91
CA TYR A 11 -9.39 11.61 -3.11
C TYR A 11 -8.68 12.93 -3.42
N PRO A 12 -9.29 14.10 -3.15
CA PRO A 12 -8.77 15.40 -3.58
C PRO A 12 -7.38 15.73 -3.00
N GLU A 13 -7.06 15.27 -1.80
CA GLU A 13 -5.76 15.47 -1.20
C GLU A 13 -4.68 14.62 -1.88
N LEU A 14 -4.99 13.36 -2.20
CA LEU A 14 -4.10 12.49 -2.98
C LEU A 14 -3.88 13.06 -4.38
N TYR A 15 -4.96 13.50 -5.05
CA TYR A 15 -4.86 14.19 -6.34
C TYR A 15 -3.89 15.37 -6.29
N LYS A 16 -4.01 16.22 -5.26
CA LYS A 16 -3.13 17.39 -5.08
C LYS A 16 -1.65 17.01 -4.99
N TYR A 17 -1.31 15.93 -4.27
CA TYR A 17 0.07 15.47 -4.18
C TYR A 17 0.56 14.89 -5.51
N CYS A 18 -0.23 14.04 -6.15
CA CYS A 18 0.10 13.43 -7.43
C CYS A 18 0.26 14.45 -8.55
N HIS A 19 -0.65 15.41 -8.64
CA HIS A 19 -0.60 16.48 -9.63
C HIS A 19 0.64 17.36 -9.44
N LYS A 20 0.98 17.73 -8.20
CA LYS A 20 2.21 18.48 -7.92
C LYS A 20 3.47 17.69 -8.21
N ALA A 21 3.50 16.37 -7.92
CA ALA A 21 4.61 15.53 -8.29
C ALA A 21 4.84 15.56 -9.81
N GLU A 22 3.76 15.46 -10.59
CA GLU A 22 3.83 15.55 -12.05
C GLU A 22 4.33 16.91 -12.55
N GLN A 23 3.86 18.01 -11.95
CA GLN A 23 4.29 19.36 -12.33
C GLN A 23 5.78 19.61 -12.12
N TYR A 24 6.37 19.05 -11.07
CA TYR A 24 7.76 19.31 -10.69
C TYR A 24 8.79 18.38 -11.37
N VAL A 25 8.38 17.34 -12.08
CA VAL A 25 9.31 16.35 -12.67
C VAL A 25 10.42 16.98 -13.50
N GLN A 26 10.12 18.03 -14.27
CA GLN A 26 11.08 18.65 -15.18
C GLN A 26 11.93 19.74 -14.51
N ASP A 27 11.30 20.53 -13.64
CA ASP A 27 11.91 21.76 -13.12
C ASP A 27 12.56 21.56 -11.74
N ASP A 28 12.03 20.60 -10.94
CA ASP A 28 12.48 20.33 -9.57
C ASP A 28 12.22 18.86 -9.22
N PRO A 29 13.14 17.95 -9.63
CA PRO A 29 13.00 16.51 -9.35
C PRO A 29 12.87 16.16 -7.87
N ASP A 30 13.58 16.88 -6.98
CA ASP A 30 13.49 16.69 -5.53
C ASP A 30 12.10 17.02 -5.01
N ALA A 31 11.54 18.15 -5.41
CA ALA A 31 10.17 18.52 -5.06
C ALA A 31 9.15 17.51 -5.61
N SER A 32 9.39 16.97 -6.81
CA SER A 32 8.55 15.91 -7.39
C SER A 32 8.54 14.68 -6.49
N LEU A 33 9.70 14.15 -6.10
CA LEU A 33 9.83 12.98 -5.24
C LEU A 33 9.31 13.24 -3.82
N LEU A 34 9.48 14.45 -3.29
CA LEU A 34 8.87 14.86 -2.02
C LEU A 34 7.34 14.76 -2.08
N LYS A 35 6.72 15.21 -3.18
CA LYS A 35 5.26 15.12 -3.34
C LYS A 35 4.79 13.68 -3.55
N ALA A 36 5.55 12.88 -4.29
CA ALA A 36 5.30 11.45 -4.42
C ALA A 36 5.37 10.73 -3.06
N GLY A 37 6.33 11.07 -2.21
CA GLY A 37 6.43 10.56 -0.83
C GLY A 37 5.22 10.93 0.04
N LYS A 38 4.66 12.14 -0.12
CA LYS A 38 3.42 12.55 0.57
C LYS A 38 2.19 11.81 0.05
N ALA A 39 2.12 11.54 -1.24
CA ALA A 39 1.06 10.72 -1.83
C ALA A 39 1.13 9.27 -1.31
N LEU A 40 2.32 8.70 -1.24
CA LEU A 40 2.57 7.39 -0.62
C LEU A 40 2.08 7.34 0.83
N GLU A 41 2.46 8.32 1.63
CA GLU A 41 2.04 8.41 3.04
C GLU A 41 0.52 8.50 3.18
N TYR A 42 -0.14 9.28 2.33
CA TYR A 42 -1.59 9.38 2.28
C TYR A 42 -2.24 8.02 1.99
N MET A 43 -1.76 7.31 0.96
CA MET A 43 -2.31 5.99 0.58
C MET A 43 -2.16 4.98 1.72
N VAL A 44 -0.98 4.86 2.32
CA VAL A 44 -0.70 3.94 3.42
C VAL A 44 -1.60 4.23 4.62
N LYS A 45 -1.65 5.49 5.09
CA LYS A 45 -2.51 5.90 6.22
C LYS A 45 -4.00 5.69 5.95
N THR A 46 -4.43 5.89 4.70
CA THR A 46 -5.84 5.68 4.32
C THR A 46 -6.18 4.19 4.32
N LEU A 47 -5.29 3.33 3.83
CA LEU A 47 -5.45 1.88 3.88
C LEU A 47 -5.49 1.37 5.32
N GLU A 48 -4.61 1.85 6.20
CA GLU A 48 -4.61 1.51 7.62
C GLU A 48 -5.95 1.83 8.31
N LYS A 49 -6.46 3.04 8.10
CA LYS A 49 -7.73 3.50 8.67
C LYS A 49 -8.94 2.74 8.13
N ASN A 50 -8.84 2.17 6.95
CA ASN A 50 -9.92 1.48 6.26
C ASN A 50 -9.84 -0.04 6.33
N GLN A 51 -9.02 -0.61 7.22
CA GLN A 51 -9.03 -2.04 7.52
C GLN A 51 -10.42 -2.51 7.92
N LEU A 52 -10.77 -3.75 7.55
CA LEU A 52 -12.08 -4.34 7.90
C LEU A 52 -12.15 -4.69 9.38
N GLU A 53 -11.02 -5.03 9.98
CA GLU A 53 -10.90 -5.30 11.41
C GLU A 53 -10.12 -4.15 12.09
N PRO A 54 -10.51 -3.76 13.31
CA PRO A 54 -9.78 -2.76 14.06
C PRO A 54 -8.42 -3.33 14.47
N VAL A 55 -7.39 -2.95 13.76
CA VAL A 55 -6.01 -3.26 14.12
C VAL A 55 -5.41 -2.06 14.82
N VAL A 56 -4.84 -2.29 16.00
CA VAL A 56 -4.09 -1.24 16.70
C VAL A 56 -2.70 -1.16 16.07
N TRP A 57 -2.52 -0.15 15.23
CA TRP A 57 -1.24 0.13 14.60
C TRP A 57 -0.34 0.91 15.56
N ILE A 58 0.75 0.29 16.00
CA ILE A 58 1.74 0.91 16.90
C ILE A 58 3.00 1.30 16.11
N HIS A 59 2.94 1.28 14.79
CA HIS A 59 4.12 1.48 13.95
C HIS A 59 4.28 2.96 13.56
N GLU A 60 5.43 3.52 13.89
CA GLU A 60 5.83 4.86 13.47
C GLU A 60 6.48 4.85 12.08
N LYS A 61 7.05 3.71 11.66
CA LYS A 61 7.78 3.59 10.40
C LYS A 61 6.89 3.12 9.26
N ARG A 62 6.90 3.85 8.15
CA ARG A 62 6.17 3.49 6.92
C ARG A 62 6.47 2.07 6.41
N THR A 63 7.71 1.60 6.58
CA THR A 63 8.10 0.23 6.23
C THR A 63 7.26 -0.81 6.96
N ASP A 64 7.08 -0.62 8.26
CA ASP A 64 6.34 -1.55 9.09
C ASP A 64 4.84 -1.51 8.75
N CYS A 65 4.31 -0.32 8.48
CA CYS A 65 2.92 -0.15 8.03
C CYS A 65 2.64 -0.89 6.72
N ILE A 66 3.52 -0.78 5.72
CA ILE A 66 3.37 -1.49 4.44
C ILE A 66 3.43 -3.02 4.66
N ASN A 67 4.39 -3.49 5.46
CA ASN A 67 4.53 -4.90 5.78
C ASN A 67 3.29 -5.45 6.49
N GLU A 68 2.71 -4.70 7.42
CA GLU A 68 1.49 -5.10 8.13
C GLU A 68 0.28 -5.14 7.20
N LEU A 69 0.10 -4.16 6.32
CA LEU A 69 -0.96 -4.17 5.30
C LEU A 69 -0.88 -5.42 4.41
N GLU A 70 0.33 -5.84 4.03
CA GLU A 70 0.56 -7.08 3.29
C GLU A 70 0.27 -8.32 4.15
N GLN A 71 0.76 -8.37 5.38
CA GLN A 71 0.56 -9.50 6.29
C GLN A 71 -0.91 -9.75 6.60
N HIS A 72 -1.69 -8.69 6.76
CA HIS A 72 -3.14 -8.75 6.95
C HIS A 72 -3.91 -9.04 5.66
N GLY A 73 -3.23 -9.12 4.51
CA GLY A 73 -3.85 -9.40 3.23
C GLY A 73 -4.71 -8.26 2.68
N THR A 74 -4.55 -7.06 3.22
CA THR A 74 -5.22 -5.85 2.70
C THR A 74 -4.70 -5.49 1.33
N ILE A 75 -3.39 -5.61 1.15
CA ILE A 75 -2.70 -5.44 -0.12
C ILE A 75 -1.96 -6.72 -0.48
N GLY A 76 -1.76 -6.96 -1.78
CA GLY A 76 -0.95 -8.07 -2.26
C GLY A 76 0.55 -7.73 -2.27
N GLU A 77 1.39 -8.77 -2.40
CA GLU A 77 2.86 -8.68 -2.44
C GLU A 77 3.35 -7.68 -3.50
N GLU A 78 2.82 -7.74 -4.72
CA GLU A 78 3.21 -6.83 -5.80
C GLU A 78 2.93 -5.37 -5.48
N PHE A 79 1.79 -5.07 -4.84
CA PHE A 79 1.47 -3.71 -4.39
C PHE A 79 2.39 -3.27 -3.26
N ALA A 80 2.69 -4.14 -2.30
CA ALA A 80 3.63 -3.85 -1.21
C ALA A 80 5.04 -3.57 -1.75
N ASP A 81 5.52 -4.36 -2.70
CA ASP A 81 6.83 -4.17 -3.33
C ASP A 81 6.93 -2.84 -4.08
N GLU A 82 5.91 -2.45 -4.83
CA GLU A 82 5.85 -1.15 -5.51
C GLU A 82 5.82 0.02 -4.51
N LEU A 83 5.08 -0.11 -3.40
CA LEU A 83 5.09 0.89 -2.32
C LEU A 83 6.49 1.02 -1.70
N HIS A 84 7.18 -0.09 -1.47
CA HIS A 84 8.55 -0.06 -0.97
C HIS A 84 9.53 0.56 -1.96
N GLN A 85 9.41 0.28 -3.26
CA GLN A 85 10.24 0.89 -4.30
C GLN A 85 10.06 2.42 -4.31
N LEU A 86 8.83 2.91 -4.29
CA LEU A 86 8.58 4.35 -4.24
C LEU A 86 9.10 4.97 -2.93
N ARG A 87 8.92 4.28 -1.80
CA ARG A 87 9.43 4.74 -0.50
C ARG A 87 10.95 4.90 -0.50
N ILE A 88 11.67 3.92 -1.05
CA ILE A 88 13.14 3.97 -1.14
C ILE A 88 13.56 5.14 -2.02
N LEU A 89 12.97 5.27 -3.19
CA LEU A 89 13.28 6.35 -4.13
C LEU A 89 13.05 7.74 -3.51
N CYS A 90 11.93 7.93 -2.80
CA CYS A 90 11.64 9.18 -2.11
C CYS A 90 12.57 9.45 -0.92
N ASN A 91 12.93 8.42 -0.16
CA ASN A 91 13.86 8.58 0.97
C ASN A 91 15.28 8.91 0.48
N ASP A 92 15.71 8.30 -0.61
CA ASP A 92 17.01 8.56 -1.22
C ASP A 92 17.15 10.01 -1.71
N ALA A 93 16.08 10.57 -2.28
CA ALA A 93 16.03 11.96 -2.69
C ALA A 93 16.00 12.96 -1.52
N LEU A 94 15.52 12.53 -0.36
CA LEU A 94 15.39 13.39 0.84
C LEU A 94 16.53 13.18 1.85
N ASP A 95 17.52 12.35 1.54
CA ASP A 95 18.66 12.13 2.43
C ASP A 95 19.63 13.33 2.34
N GLU A 96 19.55 14.21 3.33
CA GLU A 96 20.42 15.41 3.44
C GLU A 96 21.92 15.11 3.47
N ARG A 97 22.31 13.83 3.63
CA ARG A 97 23.71 13.38 3.57
C ARG A 97 24.19 13.14 2.15
N LYS A 98 23.27 13.07 1.19
CA LYS A 98 23.62 12.99 -0.23
C LYS A 98 23.87 14.41 -0.74
N GLU A 99 25.04 14.64 -1.32
CA GLU A 99 25.40 15.91 -1.96
C GLU A 99 24.75 16.07 -3.35
N GLU A 100 24.21 14.97 -3.90
CA GLU A 100 23.62 14.92 -5.23
C GLU A 100 22.10 15.11 -5.15
N GLU A 101 21.60 16.06 -5.93
CA GLU A 101 20.17 16.27 -6.15
C GLU A 101 19.56 15.11 -6.95
N ALA A 102 18.26 14.87 -6.78
CA ALA A 102 17.57 13.86 -7.55
C ALA A 102 17.58 14.21 -9.06
N THR A 103 17.74 13.19 -9.86
CA THR A 103 17.71 13.33 -11.31
C THR A 103 16.28 13.33 -11.85
N GLN A 104 16.09 13.94 -13.02
CA GLN A 104 14.82 13.87 -13.73
C GLN A 104 14.36 12.42 -13.97
N GLU A 105 15.30 11.52 -14.29
CA GLU A 105 15.01 10.10 -14.50
C GLU A 105 14.43 9.43 -13.24
N GLU A 106 14.96 9.75 -12.08
CA GLU A 106 14.44 9.27 -10.79
C GLU A 106 13.05 9.81 -10.51
N ALA A 107 12.80 11.09 -10.79
CA ALA A 107 11.48 11.70 -10.65
C ALA A 107 10.44 11.09 -11.63
N GLU A 108 10.84 10.82 -12.88
CA GLU A 108 9.98 10.13 -13.86
C GLU A 108 9.66 8.69 -13.43
N LYS A 109 10.65 7.98 -12.88
CA LYS A 109 10.45 6.64 -12.31
C LYS A 109 9.48 6.69 -11.12
N GLY A 110 9.65 7.65 -10.23
CA GLY A 110 8.74 7.90 -9.11
C GLY A 110 7.32 8.17 -9.57
N LEU A 111 7.15 9.01 -10.58
CA LEU A 111 5.86 9.34 -11.17
C LEU A 111 5.18 8.13 -11.84
N LYS A 112 5.95 7.29 -12.51
CA LYS A 112 5.45 6.05 -13.10
C LYS A 112 4.94 5.08 -12.03
N LEU A 113 5.72 4.87 -10.98
CA LEU A 113 5.31 4.08 -9.82
C LEU A 113 4.04 4.65 -9.18
N LEU A 114 4.01 5.96 -8.95
CA LEU A 114 2.86 6.64 -8.36
C LEU A 114 1.58 6.45 -9.19
N THR A 115 1.70 6.47 -10.52
CA THR A 115 0.56 6.21 -11.43
C THR A 115 0.00 4.81 -11.23
N THR A 116 0.84 3.79 -11.18
CA THR A 116 0.41 2.40 -10.94
C THR A 116 -0.18 2.24 -9.55
N LEU A 117 0.47 2.81 -8.54
CA LEU A 117 0.05 2.73 -7.14
C LEU A 117 -1.32 3.36 -6.89
N THR A 118 -1.63 4.49 -7.52
CA THR A 118 -2.95 5.13 -7.38
C THR A 118 -4.07 4.29 -7.95
N VAL A 119 -3.84 3.59 -9.05
CA VAL A 119 -4.82 2.64 -9.63
C VAL A 119 -5.04 1.45 -8.70
N ARG A 120 -3.97 0.86 -8.17
CA ARG A 120 -4.06 -0.24 -7.20
C ARG A 120 -4.75 0.20 -5.90
N PHE A 121 -4.41 1.37 -5.41
CA PHE A 121 -5.02 1.96 -4.21
C PHE A 121 -6.53 2.11 -4.36
N THR A 122 -7.01 2.72 -5.44
CA THR A 122 -8.45 2.90 -5.68
C THR A 122 -9.17 1.56 -5.78
N ALA A 123 -8.60 0.58 -6.47
CA ALA A 123 -9.16 -0.77 -6.57
C ALA A 123 -9.28 -1.47 -5.20
N VAL A 124 -8.28 -1.33 -4.34
CA VAL A 124 -8.32 -1.88 -2.96
C VAL A 124 -9.37 -1.16 -2.13
N MET A 125 -9.45 0.16 -2.20
CA MET A 125 -10.46 0.95 -1.46
C MET A 125 -11.89 0.60 -1.88
N ASP A 126 -12.14 0.41 -3.17
CA ASP A 126 -13.43 -0.03 -3.70
C ASP A 126 -13.78 -1.43 -3.19
N LYS A 127 -12.82 -2.36 -3.19
CA LYS A 127 -12.98 -3.70 -2.64
C LYS A 127 -13.34 -3.65 -1.15
N LEU A 128 -12.62 -2.88 -0.35
CA LEU A 128 -12.88 -2.73 1.09
C LEU A 128 -14.27 -2.12 1.34
N SER A 129 -14.67 -1.11 0.56
CA SER A 129 -15.99 -0.50 0.63
C SER A 129 -17.09 -1.52 0.30
N HIS A 130 -16.91 -2.31 -0.76
CA HIS A 130 -17.85 -3.36 -1.14
C HIS A 130 -17.98 -4.43 -0.06
N MET A 131 -16.87 -4.90 0.50
CA MET A 131 -16.87 -5.90 1.56
C MET A 131 -17.60 -5.42 2.82
N ARG A 132 -17.44 -4.16 3.20
CA ARG A 132 -18.21 -3.57 4.32
C ARG A 132 -19.70 -3.58 4.06
N LYS A 133 -20.12 -3.19 2.85
CA LYS A 133 -21.55 -3.12 2.48
C LYS A 133 -22.21 -4.49 2.43
N THR A 134 -21.47 -5.51 2.03
CA THR A 134 -22.02 -6.87 1.86
C THR A 134 -21.86 -7.75 3.09
N GLY A 135 -21.19 -7.27 4.14
CA GLY A 135 -20.90 -8.05 5.35
C GLY A 135 -19.98 -9.27 5.11
N LYS A 136 -19.41 -9.39 3.92
CA LYS A 136 -18.43 -10.44 3.59
C LYS A 136 -17.04 -10.00 4.07
N VAL A 137 -16.86 -9.96 5.37
CA VAL A 137 -15.53 -9.82 5.98
C VAL A 137 -14.85 -11.17 5.87
N THR A 138 -13.86 -11.27 5.00
CA THR A 138 -12.89 -12.37 5.09
C THR A 138 -11.92 -11.96 6.19
N PRO A 139 -11.87 -12.66 7.33
CA PRO A 139 -10.90 -12.33 8.36
C PRO A 139 -9.50 -12.36 7.76
N ALA A 140 -8.76 -11.26 7.92
CA ALA A 140 -7.35 -11.27 7.55
C ALA A 140 -6.63 -12.31 8.44
N PRO A 141 -5.73 -13.13 7.90
CA PRO A 141 -4.97 -14.07 8.68
C PRO A 141 -4.11 -13.30 9.68
N MET A 142 -4.55 -13.29 10.95
CA MET A 142 -3.84 -12.58 12.02
C MET A 142 -2.42 -13.12 12.18
N GLY A 143 -1.44 -12.26 12.02
CA GLY A 143 -0.06 -12.48 12.47
C GLY A 143 0.76 -13.51 11.70
N ILE A 144 0.34 -13.98 10.53
CA ILE A 144 1.15 -14.88 9.72
C ILE A 144 2.12 -14.07 8.88
N ASN A 145 3.36 -14.01 9.31
CA ASN A 145 4.44 -13.46 8.51
C ASN A 145 4.67 -14.32 7.27
N ARG A 146 4.15 -13.90 6.11
CA ARG A 146 4.25 -14.64 4.83
C ARG A 146 5.70 -14.95 4.46
N LYS A 147 6.67 -14.09 4.80
CA LYS A 147 8.09 -14.36 4.56
C LYS A 147 8.63 -15.52 5.41
N LYS A 148 8.16 -15.70 6.65
CA LYS A 148 8.49 -16.89 7.48
C LYS A 148 7.79 -18.13 6.97
N ALA A 149 6.56 -18.01 6.53
CA ALA A 149 5.79 -19.11 6.01
C ALA A 149 6.26 -19.54 4.61
N ALA A 150 6.73 -18.63 3.74
CA ALA A 150 7.38 -18.96 2.47
C ALA A 150 8.70 -19.72 2.68
N LYS A 151 9.48 -19.40 3.75
CA LYS A 151 10.66 -20.18 4.15
C LYS A 151 10.31 -21.55 4.73
N ALA A 152 9.15 -21.70 5.35
CA ALA A 152 8.64 -23.00 5.79
C ALA A 152 8.10 -23.88 4.66
N GLY A 153 8.26 -23.41 3.42
CA GLY A 153 8.04 -24.11 2.17
C GLY A 153 6.67 -24.74 2.02
N LYS A 154 5.86 -24.28 1.11
CA LYS A 154 4.66 -24.97 0.61
C LYS A 154 3.36 -24.94 1.44
N ILE A 155 3.39 -24.56 2.71
CA ILE A 155 2.16 -24.51 3.52
C ILE A 155 1.30 -23.28 3.16
N LEU A 156 1.88 -22.28 2.53
CA LEU A 156 1.23 -21.01 2.29
C LEU A 156 0.35 -20.93 1.05
N ALA A 157 0.60 -21.74 0.05
CA ALA A 157 -0.38 -21.90 -1.03
C ALA A 157 -1.72 -22.42 -0.46
N LEU A 158 -1.68 -23.05 0.70
CA LEU A 158 -2.82 -23.59 1.45
C LEU A 158 -3.28 -22.67 2.60
N GLY A 159 -2.57 -21.57 2.89
CA GLY A 159 -2.88 -20.71 4.05
C GLY A 159 -4.30 -20.13 4.02
N GLY A 160 -4.80 -19.81 2.85
CA GLY A 160 -6.18 -19.39 2.68
C GLY A 160 -7.18 -20.54 2.89
N VAL A 161 -6.80 -21.73 2.52
CA VAL A 161 -7.62 -22.94 2.64
C VAL A 161 -7.57 -23.51 4.07
N ILE A 162 -6.40 -23.44 4.72
CA ILE A 162 -6.24 -23.90 6.11
C ILE A 162 -6.99 -22.99 7.09
N ALA A 163 -6.99 -21.68 6.86
CA ALA A 163 -7.79 -20.78 7.68
C ALA A 163 -9.29 -21.06 7.56
N ALA A 164 -9.77 -21.39 6.36
CA ALA A 164 -11.15 -21.79 6.15
C ALA A 164 -11.47 -23.15 6.78
N ALA A 165 -10.54 -24.12 6.72
CA ALA A 165 -10.71 -25.44 7.33
C ALA A 165 -10.65 -25.38 8.86
N ALA A 166 -9.78 -24.56 9.44
CA ALA A 166 -9.72 -24.36 10.89
C ALA A 166 -11.00 -23.74 11.45
N LEU A 167 -11.62 -22.81 10.71
CA LEU A 167 -12.91 -22.24 11.08
C LEU A 167 -14.06 -23.26 11.03
N THR A 168 -14.05 -24.16 10.06
CA THR A 168 -15.08 -25.21 9.97
C THR A 168 -14.97 -26.21 11.11
N VAL A 169 -13.77 -26.55 11.56
CA VAL A 169 -13.54 -27.47 12.71
C VAL A 169 -13.97 -26.81 14.03
N ILE A 170 -13.78 -25.52 14.20
CA ILE A 170 -14.18 -24.80 15.42
C ILE A 170 -15.71 -24.68 15.52
N PHE A 171 -16.40 -24.55 14.39
CA PHE A 171 -17.87 -24.42 14.38
C PHE A 171 -18.60 -25.77 14.24
N GLY A 172 -17.93 -26.83 13.77
CA GLY A 172 -18.51 -28.17 13.63
C GLY A 172 -18.53 -29.01 14.93
N SER A 173 -17.91 -28.55 16.00
CA SER A 173 -17.84 -29.24 17.28
C SER A 173 -18.84 -28.73 18.34
N LYS A 174 -19.92 -28.09 17.90
CA LYS A 174 -21.02 -27.62 18.77
C LYS A 174 -22.41 -28.19 18.39
N GLU A 175 -22.45 -29.40 17.86
CA GLU A 175 -23.68 -30.17 17.84
C GLU A 175 -23.58 -31.32 18.83
#